data_e180a9f46d43fcb8206ff7636bad2d04
#
_entry.id   e180a9f46d43fcb8206ff7636bad2d04
#
_cell.length_a   1.000
_cell.length_b   1.000
_cell.length_c   1.000
_cell.angle_alpha   90.00
_cell.angle_beta   90.00
_cell.angle_gamma   90.00
#
_symmetry.space_group_name_H-M   'P 1'
#
loop_
_entity.id
_entity.type
_entity.pdbx_description
1 polymer ?
#
loop_
_entity_poly.entity_id
_entity_poly.type
_entity_poly.pdbx_seq_one_letter_code
_entity_poly.pdbx_strand_id
1 'polypeptide(L)'
;MPIILDHQLREKTLHDTTVFPVSFYRDELAELPDWAGPMHWHPDFEIATAQKNRLDYQVGEQHILLEPGDSIFVNGNMIHRISQLSGEEPEPMPNIVFSGVMIAQEPSAIYQKYIYPVMNCEELSFVVFRHDDAEKEKIHFLIMEIYESLEKKKDCYEMTVQRNLCEIFEWLYCNLDHLTCSKMKRIQIKNQIRIQKMIAFIEAHYSEKITLKEIADAANISRSEAGRCFQKYAGCSPIEMLIQCRLQNARRLMNEKVMTLQEISAVCGFHSLSYFSRQFKAKYGYSPGKERM
;
A
#
# COMPACT_ATOMS: atom_id res chain seq x y z
N MET A 1 2.29 -14.35 -2.57
CA MET A 1 1.06 -14.17 -3.40
C MET A 1 1.25 -12.93 -4.25
N PRO A 2 0.91 -12.89 -5.53
CA PRO A 2 1.11 -11.69 -6.33
C PRO A 2 0.28 -10.53 -5.77
N ILE A 3 0.91 -9.39 -5.52
CA ILE A 3 0.23 -8.17 -5.10
C ILE A 3 -0.65 -7.70 -6.25
N ILE A 4 -1.96 -7.75 -6.08
CA ILE A 4 -2.93 -7.30 -7.07
C ILE A 4 -3.24 -5.84 -6.81
N LEU A 5 -2.72 -4.96 -7.65
CA LEU A 5 -2.94 -3.53 -7.53
C LEU A 5 -4.16 -3.07 -8.32
N ASP A 6 -4.85 -2.10 -7.77
CA ASP A 6 -5.70 -1.25 -8.58
C ASP A 6 -4.87 -0.16 -9.29
N HIS A 7 -5.56 0.74 -9.98
CA HIS A 7 -4.93 1.84 -10.71
C HIS A 7 -4.37 2.94 -9.81
N GLN A 8 -4.68 2.91 -8.50
CA GLN A 8 -4.15 3.82 -7.48
C GLN A 8 -2.86 3.32 -6.84
N LEU A 9 -2.32 2.20 -7.30
CA LEU A 9 -1.30 1.45 -6.56
C LEU A 9 -1.83 0.95 -5.20
N ARG A 10 -3.16 0.97 -4.98
CA ARG A 10 -3.76 0.40 -3.79
C ARG A 10 -3.85 -1.10 -3.97
N GLU A 11 -3.40 -1.81 -3.00
CA GLU A 11 -3.54 -3.25 -2.99
C GLU A 11 -5.02 -3.63 -2.87
N LYS A 12 -5.47 -4.51 -3.77
CA LYS A 12 -6.85 -5.04 -3.79
C LYS A 12 -7.03 -6.28 -2.96
N THR A 13 -5.94 -6.86 -2.50
CA THR A 13 -5.99 -8.01 -1.62
C THR A 13 -6.71 -7.59 -0.36
N LEU A 14 -7.83 -8.23 -0.07
CA LEU A 14 -8.49 -8.04 1.21
C LEU A 14 -7.60 -8.71 2.25
N HIS A 15 -6.85 -7.92 2.97
CA HIS A 15 -5.95 -8.39 4.04
C HIS A 15 -6.73 -8.83 5.27
N ASP A 16 -8.05 -8.63 5.28
CA ASP A 16 -8.86 -9.07 6.39
C ASP A 16 -9.99 -10.01 5.96
N THR A 17 -10.26 -10.97 6.80
CA THR A 17 -11.60 -11.45 6.98
C THR A 17 -12.25 -10.54 8.03
N THR A 18 -13.51 -10.15 7.85
CA THR A 18 -14.26 -9.34 8.84
C THR A 18 -14.21 -9.90 10.26
N VAL A 19 -13.79 -11.15 10.42
CA VAL A 19 -13.74 -11.90 11.69
C VAL A 19 -12.36 -11.83 12.34
N PHE A 20 -11.27 -11.86 11.55
CA PHE A 20 -9.89 -11.80 12.03
C PHE A 20 -9.05 -11.00 11.04
N PRO A 21 -8.97 -9.66 11.23
CA PRO A 21 -8.38 -8.74 10.26
C PRO A 21 -6.85 -8.69 10.34
N VAL A 22 -6.21 -9.85 10.16
CA VAL A 22 -4.76 -10.04 10.04
C VAL A 22 -4.48 -11.02 8.92
N SER A 23 -3.60 -10.64 8.01
CA SER A 23 -3.08 -11.52 6.97
C SER A 23 -1.59 -11.73 7.15
N PHE A 24 -1.13 -12.96 7.01
CA PHE A 24 0.28 -13.33 7.07
C PHE A 24 0.75 -13.81 5.71
N TYR A 25 1.86 -13.26 5.26
CA TYR A 25 2.47 -13.59 3.98
C TYR A 25 3.92 -14.02 4.17
N ARG A 26 4.38 -14.86 3.25
CA ARG A 26 5.79 -15.08 2.95
C ARG A 26 5.99 -14.68 1.50
N ASP A 27 6.46 -13.47 1.28
CA ASP A 27 6.61 -12.93 -0.07
C ASP A 27 7.82 -13.52 -0.77
N GLU A 28 7.55 -14.17 -1.90
CA GLU A 28 8.55 -14.78 -2.77
C GLU A 28 9.09 -13.72 -3.74
N LEU A 29 10.09 -12.95 -3.30
CA LEU A 29 10.69 -11.91 -4.13
C LEU A 29 11.38 -12.50 -5.37
N ALA A 30 11.79 -13.76 -5.33
CA ALA A 30 12.37 -14.49 -6.48
C ALA A 30 11.43 -14.55 -7.70
N GLU A 31 10.11 -14.57 -7.47
CA GLU A 31 9.10 -14.65 -8.53
C GLU A 31 8.81 -13.28 -9.17
N LEU A 32 9.32 -12.19 -8.61
CA LEU A 32 9.06 -10.83 -9.04
C LEU A 32 10.16 -10.30 -9.95
N PRO A 33 9.82 -9.43 -10.94
CA PRO A 33 10.81 -8.74 -11.76
C PRO A 33 11.80 -7.95 -10.88
N ASP A 34 13.08 -8.07 -11.20
CA ASP A 34 14.16 -7.37 -10.47
C ASP A 34 14.15 -7.62 -8.95
N TRP A 35 13.55 -8.74 -8.52
CA TRP A 35 13.36 -9.12 -7.10
C TRP A 35 12.73 -8.01 -6.26
N ALA A 36 11.80 -7.28 -6.85
CA ALA A 36 11.14 -6.15 -6.24
C ALA A 36 9.63 -6.25 -6.34
N GLY A 37 8.95 -6.02 -5.22
CA GLY A 37 7.52 -5.80 -5.20
C GLY A 37 7.15 -4.51 -5.94
N PRO A 38 5.94 -4.40 -6.48
CA PRO A 38 5.45 -3.16 -7.06
C PRO A 38 5.28 -2.10 -5.96
N MET A 39 5.43 -0.83 -6.32
CA MET A 39 5.06 0.26 -5.44
C MET A 39 3.56 0.22 -5.18
N HIS A 40 3.13 0.17 -3.91
CA HIS A 40 1.72 0.04 -3.53
C HIS A 40 1.42 0.72 -2.19
N TRP A 41 0.15 0.77 -1.82
CA TRP A 41 -0.32 1.19 -0.51
C TRP A 41 -1.63 0.50 -0.15
N HIS A 42 -1.92 0.41 1.13
CA HIS A 42 -3.18 -0.06 1.71
C HIS A 42 -3.50 0.73 2.99
N PRO A 43 -4.78 0.74 3.45
CA PRO A 43 -5.17 1.48 4.66
C PRO A 43 -4.68 0.81 5.94
N ASP A 44 -4.32 -0.45 5.88
CA ASP A 44 -3.89 -1.28 7.00
C ASP A 44 -2.42 -1.03 7.37
N PHE A 45 -2.04 -1.46 8.56
CA PHE A 45 -0.64 -1.45 9.01
C PHE A 45 0.11 -2.66 8.47
N GLU A 46 1.41 -2.53 8.29
CA GLU A 46 2.28 -3.64 7.92
C GLU A 46 3.47 -3.78 8.87
N ILE A 47 3.86 -5.02 9.16
CA ILE A 47 5.14 -5.35 9.78
C ILE A 47 5.82 -6.39 8.91
N ALA A 48 7.03 -6.07 8.45
CA ALA A 48 7.86 -6.94 7.63
C ALA A 48 9.22 -7.16 8.28
N THR A 49 9.84 -8.32 8.06
CA THR A 49 11.14 -8.66 8.66
C THR A 49 12.10 -9.21 7.62
N ALA A 50 13.32 -8.67 7.58
CA ALA A 50 14.45 -9.23 6.85
C ALA A 50 14.97 -10.47 7.62
N GLN A 51 14.83 -11.68 7.05
CA GLN A 51 15.26 -12.90 7.77
C GLN A 51 16.75 -13.19 7.61
N LYS A 52 17.23 -13.41 6.39
CA LYS A 52 18.63 -13.76 6.13
C LYS A 52 19.30 -12.77 5.19
N ASN A 53 18.55 -12.19 4.26
CA ASN A 53 19.07 -11.29 3.25
C ASN A 53 18.80 -9.83 3.59
N ARG A 54 19.65 -8.95 3.10
CA ARG A 54 19.44 -7.50 3.20
C ARG A 54 18.35 -7.07 2.23
N LEU A 55 17.46 -6.21 2.71
CA LEU A 55 16.34 -5.70 1.95
C LEU A 55 16.40 -4.18 1.86
N ASP A 56 16.09 -3.62 0.70
CA ASP A 56 15.80 -2.20 0.53
C ASP A 56 14.28 -2.02 0.64
N TYR A 57 13.85 -1.46 1.76
CA TYR A 57 12.45 -1.13 2.00
C TYR A 57 12.24 0.35 1.70
N GLN A 58 11.51 0.64 0.63
CA GLN A 58 11.21 2.01 0.25
C GLN A 58 9.84 2.42 0.82
N VAL A 59 9.82 3.50 1.64
CA VAL A 59 8.58 4.13 2.10
C VAL A 59 8.56 5.58 1.60
N GLY A 60 7.66 5.86 0.66
CA GLY A 60 7.65 7.13 -0.06
C GLY A 60 8.95 7.35 -0.82
N GLU A 61 9.72 8.34 -0.36
CA GLU A 61 11.03 8.70 -0.94
C GLU A 61 12.22 8.14 -0.16
N GLN A 62 11.97 7.52 0.98
CA GLN A 62 13.04 7.03 1.85
C GLN A 62 13.35 5.57 1.51
N HIS A 63 14.64 5.29 1.33
CA HIS A 63 15.19 3.97 1.20
C HIS A 63 15.76 3.54 2.54
N ILE A 64 15.28 2.44 3.06
CA ILE A 64 15.63 1.90 4.36
C ILE A 64 16.31 0.55 4.14
N LEU A 65 17.61 0.49 4.40
CA LEU A 65 18.31 -0.77 4.41
C LEU A 65 17.95 -1.55 5.68
N LEU A 66 17.35 -2.71 5.51
CA LEU A 66 17.11 -3.68 6.58
C LEU A 66 18.19 -4.75 6.52
N GLU A 67 18.91 -4.89 7.63
CA GLU A 67 19.86 -5.99 7.84
C GLU A 67 19.11 -7.26 8.30
N PRO A 68 19.68 -8.46 8.14
CA PRO A 68 19.09 -9.69 8.65
C PRO A 68 18.70 -9.57 10.15
N GLY A 69 17.46 -9.90 10.47
CA GLY A 69 16.88 -9.75 11.80
C GLY A 69 16.14 -8.44 12.04
N ASP A 70 16.34 -7.42 11.22
CA ASP A 70 15.62 -6.16 11.35
C ASP A 70 14.16 -6.31 10.94
N SER A 71 13.28 -5.61 11.65
CA SER A 71 11.86 -5.49 11.29
C SER A 71 11.49 -4.03 11.02
N ILE A 72 10.49 -3.82 10.19
CA ILE A 72 9.92 -2.51 9.92
C ILE A 72 8.41 -2.53 10.13
N PHE A 73 7.92 -1.55 10.88
CA PHE A 73 6.50 -1.19 10.92
C PHE A 73 6.25 -0.09 9.90
N VAL A 74 5.24 -0.25 9.05
CA VAL A 74 4.77 0.76 8.10
C VAL A 74 3.36 1.16 8.50
N ASN A 75 3.15 2.48 8.63
CA ASN A 75 1.84 3.03 8.98
C ASN A 75 0.86 2.88 7.82
N GLY A 76 -0.43 2.84 8.12
CA GLY A 76 -1.48 2.77 7.10
C GLY A 76 -1.40 3.93 6.09
N ASN A 77 -1.85 3.67 4.88
CA ASN A 77 -1.86 4.63 3.77
C ASN A 77 -0.48 5.11 3.29
N MET A 78 0.62 4.50 3.72
CA MET A 78 1.95 4.84 3.21
C MET A 78 2.22 4.11 1.89
N ILE A 79 2.70 4.84 0.88
CA ILE A 79 3.16 4.24 -0.37
C ILE A 79 4.51 3.59 -0.09
N HIS A 80 4.64 2.31 -0.35
CA HIS A 80 5.85 1.54 -0.07
C HIS A 80 6.08 0.43 -1.09
N ARG A 81 7.28 -0.10 -1.08
CA ARG A 81 7.68 -1.33 -1.77
C ARG A 81 8.88 -1.95 -1.08
N ILE A 82 9.09 -3.21 -1.35
CA ILE A 82 10.28 -3.93 -0.94
C ILE A 82 11.04 -4.45 -2.16
N SER A 83 12.36 -4.46 -2.04
CA SER A 83 13.24 -5.10 -3.01
C SER A 83 14.40 -5.78 -2.30
N GLN A 84 14.85 -6.90 -2.86
CA GLN A 84 16.07 -7.52 -2.40
C GLN A 84 17.27 -6.90 -3.11
N LEU A 85 18.36 -6.71 -2.37
CA LEU A 85 19.60 -6.24 -2.95
C LEU A 85 20.23 -7.34 -3.83
N SER A 86 20.82 -6.92 -4.95
CA SER A 86 21.49 -7.84 -5.88
C SER A 86 22.65 -8.59 -5.24
N GLY A 87 22.86 -9.83 -5.66
CA GLY A 87 24.01 -10.66 -5.28
C GLY A 87 23.72 -11.77 -4.26
N GLU A 88 22.52 -11.85 -3.75
CA GLU A 88 22.07 -12.92 -2.84
C GLU A 88 20.87 -13.64 -3.45
N GLU A 89 20.74 -14.95 -3.23
CA GLU A 89 19.58 -15.71 -3.70
C GLU A 89 18.33 -15.27 -2.90
N PRO A 90 17.23 -14.87 -3.58
CA PRO A 90 16.06 -14.37 -2.88
C PRO A 90 15.44 -15.41 -1.95
N GLU A 91 15.03 -14.97 -0.77
CA GLU A 91 14.32 -15.79 0.19
C GLU A 91 12.92 -15.24 0.48
N PRO A 92 11.99 -16.11 0.89
CA PRO A 92 10.67 -15.67 1.33
C PRO A 92 10.78 -14.72 2.53
N MET A 93 10.12 -13.58 2.42
CA MET A 93 10.10 -12.57 3.47
C MET A 93 8.78 -12.65 4.25
N PRO A 94 8.80 -12.85 5.57
CA PRO A 94 7.59 -12.82 6.37
C PRO A 94 7.11 -11.39 6.57
N ASN A 95 5.82 -11.17 6.32
CA ASN A 95 5.13 -9.95 6.69
C ASN A 95 3.72 -10.23 7.20
N ILE A 96 3.18 -9.29 7.96
CA ILE A 96 1.77 -9.23 8.33
C ILE A 96 1.19 -7.91 7.90
N VAL A 97 -0.02 -7.96 7.37
CA VAL A 97 -0.86 -6.78 7.12
C VAL A 97 -2.09 -6.90 8.00
N PHE A 98 -2.40 -5.85 8.76
CA PHE A 98 -3.48 -5.92 9.75
C PHE A 98 -4.18 -4.57 9.94
N SER A 99 -5.49 -4.65 10.20
CA SER A 99 -6.31 -3.49 10.51
C SER A 99 -6.22 -3.09 11.98
N GLY A 100 -6.34 -1.79 12.27
CA GLY A 100 -6.40 -1.29 13.65
C GLY A 100 -7.58 -1.87 14.46
N VAL A 101 -8.64 -2.32 13.80
CA VAL A 101 -9.78 -2.97 14.46
C VAL A 101 -9.43 -4.33 15.06
N MET A 102 -8.29 -4.92 14.66
CA MET A 102 -7.73 -6.11 15.31
C MET A 102 -7.36 -5.85 16.78
N ILE A 103 -6.94 -4.64 17.10
CA ILE A 103 -6.57 -4.23 18.46
C ILE A 103 -7.81 -3.82 19.23
N ALA A 104 -8.65 -2.94 18.66
CA ALA A 104 -9.88 -2.47 19.28
C ALA A 104 -10.87 -1.94 18.24
N GLN A 105 -12.17 -2.12 18.48
CA GLN A 105 -13.23 -1.60 17.61
C GLN A 105 -13.19 -0.07 17.54
N GLU A 106 -13.44 0.50 16.36
CA GLU A 106 -13.36 1.95 16.09
C GLU A 106 -14.07 2.87 17.09
N PRO A 107 -15.28 2.61 17.58
CA PRO A 107 -15.93 3.50 18.52
C PRO A 107 -15.42 3.33 19.96
N SER A 108 -14.50 2.40 20.24
CA SER A 108 -14.01 2.17 21.60
C SER A 108 -13.05 3.26 22.08
N ALA A 109 -12.97 3.45 23.39
CA ALA A 109 -12.03 4.39 24.01
C ALA A 109 -10.56 4.01 23.70
N ILE A 110 -10.25 2.70 23.59
CA ILE A 110 -8.92 2.22 23.25
C ILE A 110 -8.56 2.64 21.81
N TYR A 111 -9.46 2.41 20.86
CA TYR A 111 -9.23 2.80 19.46
C TYR A 111 -9.00 4.32 19.34
N GLN A 112 -9.93 5.12 19.87
CA GLN A 112 -9.88 6.58 19.76
C GLN A 112 -8.66 7.19 20.45
N LYS A 113 -8.22 6.62 21.55
CA LYS A 113 -7.12 7.18 22.35
C LYS A 113 -5.73 6.71 21.90
N TYR A 114 -5.61 5.47 21.43
CA TYR A 114 -4.29 4.86 21.21
C TYR A 114 -4.04 4.43 19.74
N ILE A 115 -5.07 3.97 19.03
CA ILE A 115 -4.89 3.49 17.64
C ILE A 115 -5.03 4.65 16.66
N TYR A 116 -6.12 5.39 16.77
CA TYR A 116 -6.41 6.52 15.89
C TYR A 116 -5.28 7.58 15.82
N PRO A 117 -4.64 7.99 16.93
CA PRO A 117 -3.51 8.92 16.88
C PRO A 117 -2.28 8.37 16.15
N VAL A 118 -1.95 7.09 16.31
CA VAL A 118 -0.85 6.44 15.58
C VAL A 118 -1.18 6.39 14.09
N MET A 119 -2.36 5.89 13.74
CA MET A 119 -2.81 5.74 12.36
C MET A 119 -2.85 7.07 11.59
N ASN A 120 -3.31 8.15 12.25
CA ASN A 120 -3.44 9.47 11.64
C ASN A 120 -2.25 10.40 11.92
N CYS A 121 -1.16 9.89 12.47
CA CYS A 121 0.05 10.68 12.68
C CYS A 121 0.75 10.92 11.34
N GLU A 122 0.57 12.12 10.79
CA GLU A 122 1.20 12.51 9.52
C GLU A 122 2.74 12.44 9.56
N GLU A 123 3.34 12.46 10.74
CA GLU A 123 4.79 12.44 10.92
C GLU A 123 5.35 11.02 11.13
N LEU A 124 4.49 10.02 11.32
CA LEU A 124 4.86 8.63 11.49
C LEU A 124 4.58 7.83 10.22
N SER A 125 5.57 7.70 9.35
CA SER A 125 5.46 6.86 8.14
C SER A 125 5.84 5.41 8.41
N PHE A 126 6.91 5.18 9.18
CA PHE A 126 7.43 3.86 9.53
C PHE A 126 8.30 3.93 10.79
N VAL A 127 8.55 2.77 11.38
CA VAL A 127 9.52 2.57 12.46
C VAL A 127 10.38 1.35 12.15
N VAL A 128 11.69 1.48 12.28
CA VAL A 128 12.62 0.34 12.17
C VAL A 128 12.95 -0.20 13.55
N PHE A 129 12.78 -1.49 13.72
CA PHE A 129 13.20 -2.25 14.88
C PHE A 129 14.48 -3.00 14.51
N ARG A 130 15.64 -2.46 14.90
CA ARG A 130 16.94 -3.08 14.64
C ARG A 130 17.13 -4.30 15.54
N HIS A 131 17.66 -5.36 14.99
CA HIS A 131 17.89 -6.63 15.71
C HIS A 131 18.88 -6.51 16.86
N ASP A 132 19.79 -5.52 16.79
CA ASP A 132 20.83 -5.25 17.80
C ASP A 132 20.44 -4.14 18.80
N ASP A 133 19.21 -3.60 18.71
CA ASP A 133 18.71 -2.56 19.60
C ASP A 133 18.07 -3.21 20.85
N ALA A 134 18.82 -3.24 21.96
CA ALA A 134 18.38 -3.83 23.21
C ALA A 134 17.07 -3.23 23.76
N GLU A 135 16.78 -1.96 23.47
CA GLU A 135 15.52 -1.32 23.89
C GLU A 135 14.32 -1.86 23.11
N LYS A 136 14.55 -2.45 21.95
CA LYS A 136 13.53 -3.01 21.04
C LYS A 136 13.52 -4.54 20.99
N GLU A 137 14.38 -5.20 21.77
CA GLU A 137 14.43 -6.67 21.82
C GLU A 137 13.05 -7.29 22.12
N LYS A 138 12.30 -6.66 23.04
CA LYS A 138 10.93 -7.08 23.37
C LYS A 138 10.02 -7.00 22.15
N ILE A 139 10.09 -5.92 21.36
CA ILE A 139 9.24 -5.74 20.16
C ILE A 139 9.60 -6.79 19.12
N HIS A 140 10.89 -7.06 18.92
CA HIS A 140 11.32 -8.12 18.01
C HIS A 140 10.76 -9.48 18.42
N PHE A 141 10.85 -9.83 19.71
CA PHE A 141 10.27 -11.08 20.25
C PHE A 141 8.77 -11.17 19.96
N LEU A 142 8.01 -10.10 20.20
CA LEU A 142 6.55 -10.06 19.94
C LEU A 142 6.24 -10.28 18.45
N ILE A 143 7.02 -9.68 17.54
CA ILE A 143 6.86 -9.86 16.10
C ILE A 143 7.11 -11.32 15.71
N MET A 144 8.18 -11.94 16.20
CA MET A 144 8.48 -13.34 15.91
C MET A 144 7.40 -14.29 16.45
N GLU A 145 6.86 -14.02 17.65
CA GLU A 145 5.76 -14.81 18.23
C GLU A 145 4.47 -14.66 17.40
N ILE A 146 4.20 -13.49 16.83
CA ILE A 146 3.07 -13.29 15.91
C ILE A 146 3.24 -14.17 14.67
N TYR A 147 4.41 -14.13 14.02
CA TYR A 147 4.67 -14.94 12.82
C TYR A 147 4.52 -16.44 13.11
N GLU A 148 5.13 -16.91 14.19
CA GLU A 148 5.02 -18.32 14.60
C GLU A 148 3.58 -18.73 14.89
N SER A 149 2.82 -17.86 15.54
CA SER A 149 1.41 -18.11 15.88
C SER A 149 0.54 -18.21 14.64
N LEU A 150 0.72 -17.28 13.67
CA LEU A 150 -0.02 -17.26 12.41
C LEU A 150 0.36 -18.41 11.48
N GLU A 151 1.61 -18.86 11.51
CA GLU A 151 2.07 -20.00 10.73
C GLU A 151 1.56 -21.33 11.27
N LYS A 152 1.67 -21.54 12.59
CA LYS A 152 1.32 -22.81 13.24
C LYS A 152 -0.16 -22.94 13.57
N LYS A 153 -0.89 -21.85 13.76
CA LYS A 153 -2.32 -21.78 14.09
C LYS A 153 -2.74 -22.75 15.20
N LYS A 154 -1.96 -22.78 16.27
CA LYS A 154 -2.29 -23.55 17.48
C LYS A 154 -3.51 -22.94 18.19
N ASP A 155 -4.05 -23.65 19.16
CA ASP A 155 -5.16 -23.15 19.96
C ASP A 155 -4.86 -21.78 20.56
N CYS A 156 -5.83 -20.87 20.47
CA CYS A 156 -5.75 -19.48 20.95
C CYS A 156 -4.72 -18.57 20.21
N TYR A 157 -4.28 -18.94 19.00
CA TYR A 157 -3.30 -18.14 18.26
C TYR A 157 -3.82 -16.71 17.98
N GLU A 158 -5.11 -16.54 17.75
CA GLU A 158 -5.73 -15.21 17.53
C GLU A 158 -5.56 -14.31 18.76
N MET A 159 -5.71 -14.87 19.96
CA MET A 159 -5.51 -14.12 21.21
C MET A 159 -4.04 -13.74 21.41
N THR A 160 -3.11 -14.62 21.03
CA THR A 160 -1.66 -14.33 21.09
C THR A 160 -1.31 -13.21 20.14
N VAL A 161 -1.79 -13.26 18.89
CA VAL A 161 -1.58 -12.22 17.88
C VAL A 161 -2.14 -10.88 18.37
N GLN A 162 -3.38 -10.86 18.86
CA GLN A 162 -4.02 -9.63 19.37
C GLN A 162 -3.24 -9.03 20.54
N ARG A 163 -2.87 -9.84 21.53
CA ARG A 163 -2.10 -9.40 22.70
C ARG A 163 -0.77 -8.76 22.28
N ASN A 164 -0.03 -9.41 21.39
CA ASN A 164 1.27 -8.93 20.95
C ASN A 164 1.15 -7.65 20.12
N LEU A 165 0.13 -7.53 19.26
CA LEU A 165 -0.16 -6.30 18.54
C LEU A 165 -0.54 -5.16 19.50
N CYS A 166 -1.30 -5.43 20.57
CA CYS A 166 -1.60 -4.43 21.60
C CYS A 166 -0.32 -3.91 22.27
N GLU A 167 0.63 -4.76 22.62
CA GLU A 167 1.90 -4.37 23.24
C GLU A 167 2.79 -3.57 22.28
N ILE A 168 2.83 -3.94 20.99
CA ILE A 168 3.54 -3.17 19.96
C ILE A 168 2.92 -1.77 19.83
N PHE A 169 1.59 -1.66 19.79
CA PHE A 169 0.91 -0.37 19.68
C PHE A 169 1.04 0.49 20.93
N GLU A 170 1.05 -0.11 22.12
CA GLU A 170 1.37 0.59 23.37
C GLU A 170 2.75 1.23 23.27
N TRP A 171 3.75 0.47 22.81
CA TRP A 171 5.10 1.01 22.62
C TRP A 171 5.13 2.13 21.58
N LEU A 172 4.48 1.97 20.41
CA LEU A 172 4.40 2.98 19.35
C LEU A 172 3.77 4.28 19.90
N TYR A 173 2.66 4.18 20.62
CA TYR A 173 1.96 5.32 21.19
C TYR A 173 2.79 6.04 22.25
N CYS A 174 3.41 5.31 23.16
CA CYS A 174 4.24 5.88 24.23
C CYS A 174 5.50 6.58 23.70
N ASN A 175 5.99 6.17 22.52
CA ASN A 175 7.17 6.75 21.87
C ASN A 175 6.84 7.70 20.72
N LEU A 176 5.57 8.03 20.48
CA LEU A 176 5.13 8.76 19.29
C LEU A 176 5.85 10.09 19.11
N ASP A 177 6.03 10.87 20.19
CA ASP A 177 6.72 12.16 20.16
C ASP A 177 8.20 12.03 19.75
N HIS A 178 8.87 10.98 20.19
CA HIS A 178 10.27 10.69 19.81
C HIS A 178 10.41 10.21 18.37
N LEU A 179 9.43 9.44 17.89
CA LEU A 179 9.43 8.91 16.53
C LEU A 179 9.16 9.99 15.48
N THR A 180 8.55 11.11 15.85
CA THR A 180 8.07 12.16 14.94
C THR A 180 8.97 13.41 14.87
N CYS A 181 10.04 13.49 15.63
CA CYS A 181 10.88 14.70 15.80
C CYS A 181 11.67 15.20 14.57
N SER A 182 11.57 14.60 13.38
CA SER A 182 12.38 14.96 12.19
C SER A 182 11.64 15.87 11.20
N LYS A 183 12.12 17.13 11.05
CA LYS A 183 11.56 18.12 10.09
C LYS A 183 11.59 17.66 8.62
N MET A 184 12.56 16.81 8.23
CA MET A 184 12.63 16.31 6.84
C MET A 184 11.47 15.36 6.51
N LYS A 185 10.95 14.63 7.49
CA LYS A 185 9.79 13.73 7.30
C LYS A 185 8.51 14.50 6.90
N ARG A 186 8.28 15.72 7.41
CA ARG A 186 7.07 16.52 7.11
C ARG A 186 6.85 16.81 5.62
N ILE A 187 7.89 17.10 4.86
CA ILE A 187 7.78 17.43 3.43
C ILE A 187 7.41 16.19 2.61
N GLN A 188 8.00 15.06 2.95
CA GLN A 188 7.78 13.80 2.23
C GLN A 188 6.36 13.28 2.46
N ILE A 189 5.88 13.30 3.69
CA ILE A 189 4.53 12.91 4.07
C ILE A 189 3.49 13.81 3.39
N LYS A 190 3.74 15.12 3.35
CA LYS A 190 2.88 16.07 2.62
C LYS A 190 2.74 15.70 1.14
N ASN A 191 3.79 15.20 0.51
CA ASN A 191 3.73 14.76 -0.88
C ASN A 191 2.96 13.43 -1.05
N GLN A 192 3.04 12.51 -0.09
CA GLN A 192 2.22 11.29 -0.09
C GLN A 192 0.73 11.61 0.06
N ILE A 193 0.37 12.48 1.00
CA ILE A 193 -1.02 12.94 1.16
C ILE A 193 -1.51 13.62 -0.13
N ARG A 194 -0.67 14.40 -0.79
CA ARG A 194 -1.00 15.07 -2.06
C ARG A 194 -1.29 14.06 -3.17
N ILE A 195 -0.43 13.05 -3.34
CA ILE A 195 -0.65 12.03 -4.39
C ILE A 195 -1.92 11.23 -4.13
N GLN A 196 -2.18 10.84 -2.88
CA GLN A 196 -3.41 10.13 -2.49
C GLN A 196 -4.67 10.96 -2.77
N LYS A 197 -4.68 12.27 -2.42
CA LYS A 197 -5.80 13.17 -2.73
C LYS A 197 -6.06 13.27 -4.23
N MET A 198 -5.00 13.38 -5.02
CA MET A 198 -5.12 13.44 -6.48
C MET A 198 -5.63 12.13 -7.08
N ILE A 199 -5.16 11.00 -6.56
CA ILE A 199 -5.62 9.67 -6.99
C ILE A 199 -7.10 9.49 -6.60
N ALA A 200 -7.50 9.79 -5.36
CA ALA A 200 -8.89 9.72 -4.91
C ALA A 200 -9.82 10.61 -5.77
N PHE A 201 -9.35 11.82 -6.16
CA PHE A 201 -10.08 12.68 -7.08
C PHE A 201 -10.27 12.03 -8.46
N ILE A 202 -9.21 11.46 -9.02
CA ILE A 202 -9.28 10.75 -10.31
C ILE A 202 -10.32 9.64 -10.26
N GLU A 203 -10.38 8.88 -9.18
CA GLU A 203 -11.35 7.78 -9.03
C GLU A 203 -12.78 8.24 -8.88
N ALA A 204 -13.00 9.27 -8.10
CA ALA A 204 -14.34 9.81 -7.93
C ALA A 204 -14.91 10.39 -9.24
N HIS A 205 -14.00 10.85 -10.14
CA HIS A 205 -14.38 11.62 -11.32
C HIS A 205 -13.87 11.03 -12.65
N TYR A 206 -13.36 9.77 -12.69
CA TYR A 206 -12.76 9.20 -13.90
C TYR A 206 -13.69 9.16 -15.11
N SER A 207 -15.00 9.01 -14.89
CA SER A 207 -16.02 9.01 -15.96
C SER A 207 -16.28 10.39 -16.55
N GLU A 208 -15.89 11.44 -15.88
CA GLU A 208 -16.09 12.83 -16.27
C GLU A 208 -14.93 13.38 -17.13
N LYS A 209 -15.16 14.55 -17.72
CA LYS A 209 -14.09 15.27 -18.44
C LYS A 209 -13.26 16.06 -17.44
N ILE A 210 -12.32 15.40 -16.76
CA ILE A 210 -11.39 16.07 -15.85
C ILE A 210 -10.08 16.46 -16.54
N THR A 211 -9.48 17.52 -16.05
CA THR A 211 -8.23 18.11 -16.55
C THR A 211 -7.09 17.92 -15.54
N LEU A 212 -5.86 18.03 -16.03
CA LEU A 212 -4.68 18.05 -15.14
C LEU A 212 -4.75 19.16 -14.08
N LYS A 213 -5.41 20.29 -14.41
CA LYS A 213 -5.59 21.39 -13.45
C LYS A 213 -6.49 20.95 -12.28
N GLU A 214 -7.64 20.36 -12.56
CA GLU A 214 -8.57 19.90 -11.53
C GLU A 214 -7.97 18.81 -10.65
N ILE A 215 -7.19 17.89 -11.24
CA ILE A 215 -6.42 16.89 -10.48
C ILE A 215 -5.42 17.57 -9.52
N ALA A 216 -4.67 18.57 -9.99
CA ALA A 216 -3.71 19.29 -9.17
C ALA A 216 -4.39 20.14 -8.07
N ASP A 217 -5.52 20.78 -8.41
CA ASP A 217 -6.31 21.60 -7.49
C ASP A 217 -6.88 20.75 -6.31
N ALA A 218 -7.20 19.46 -6.53
CA ALA A 218 -7.63 18.53 -5.47
C ALA A 218 -6.59 18.37 -4.33
N ALA A 219 -5.31 18.58 -4.64
CA ALA A 219 -4.23 18.57 -3.65
C ALA A 219 -3.69 19.96 -3.31
N ASN A 220 -4.33 21.03 -3.80
CA ASN A 220 -3.89 22.43 -3.66
C ASN A 220 -2.45 22.65 -4.12
N ILE A 221 -2.07 22.13 -5.30
CA ILE A 221 -0.74 22.27 -5.89
C ILE A 221 -0.81 22.67 -7.36
N SER A 222 0.33 23.10 -7.90
CA SER A 222 0.44 23.43 -9.32
C SER A 222 0.45 22.17 -10.20
N ARG A 223 0.06 22.32 -11.49
CA ARG A 223 0.14 21.23 -12.48
C ARG A 223 1.54 20.63 -12.59
N SER A 224 2.58 21.45 -12.48
CA SER A 224 3.97 21.01 -12.54
C SER A 224 4.35 20.15 -11.30
N GLU A 225 3.88 20.54 -10.11
CA GLU A 225 4.07 19.74 -8.89
C GLU A 225 3.30 18.44 -8.95
N ALA A 226 2.05 18.45 -9.45
CA ALA A 226 1.26 17.23 -9.65
C ALA A 226 1.99 16.25 -10.58
N GLY A 227 2.53 16.73 -11.71
CA GLY A 227 3.33 15.90 -12.61
C GLY A 227 4.55 15.29 -11.94
N ARG A 228 5.30 16.08 -11.14
CA ARG A 228 6.47 15.58 -10.38
C ARG A 228 6.07 14.55 -9.32
N CYS A 229 4.98 14.80 -8.58
CA CYS A 229 4.47 13.84 -7.60
C CYS A 229 4.10 12.52 -8.25
N PHE A 230 3.31 12.53 -9.33
CA PHE A 230 2.92 11.30 -10.02
C PHE A 230 4.12 10.55 -10.59
N GLN A 231 5.05 11.26 -11.26
CA GLN A 231 6.25 10.62 -11.81
C GLN A 231 7.07 9.94 -10.70
N LYS A 232 7.16 10.58 -9.53
CA LYS A 232 7.98 10.10 -8.42
C LYS A 232 7.35 8.93 -7.67
N TYR A 233 6.05 8.99 -7.41
CA TYR A 233 5.35 8.01 -6.58
C TYR A 233 4.60 6.94 -7.37
N ALA A 234 4.21 7.21 -8.61
CA ALA A 234 3.45 6.31 -9.45
C ALA A 234 4.16 5.92 -10.75
N GLY A 235 5.32 6.51 -11.06
CA GLY A 235 6.07 6.24 -12.28
C GLY A 235 5.35 6.65 -13.58
N CYS A 236 4.27 7.43 -13.48
CA CYS A 236 3.45 7.85 -14.63
C CYS A 236 2.98 9.30 -14.46
N SER A 237 2.35 9.87 -15.48
CA SER A 237 1.69 11.17 -15.36
C SER A 237 0.28 11.08 -14.78
N PRO A 238 -0.30 12.17 -14.24
CA PRO A 238 -1.70 12.18 -13.78
C PRO A 238 -2.72 11.77 -14.86
N ILE A 239 -2.45 12.12 -16.12
CA ILE A 239 -3.34 11.77 -17.24
C ILE A 239 -3.20 10.29 -17.62
N GLU A 240 -2.01 9.73 -17.56
CA GLU A 240 -1.81 8.29 -17.74
C GLU A 240 -2.52 7.52 -16.64
N MET A 241 -2.45 7.97 -15.38
CA MET A 241 -3.20 7.40 -14.26
C MET A 241 -4.71 7.42 -14.52
N LEU A 242 -5.26 8.56 -14.99
CA LEU A 242 -6.68 8.67 -15.38
C LEU A 242 -7.06 7.65 -16.47
N ILE A 243 -6.22 7.51 -17.51
CA ILE A 243 -6.45 6.54 -18.58
C ILE A 243 -6.42 5.12 -18.02
N GLN A 244 -5.49 4.81 -17.14
CA GLN A 244 -5.40 3.50 -16.50
C GLN A 244 -6.64 3.19 -15.67
N CYS A 245 -7.13 4.15 -14.87
CA CYS A 245 -8.35 4.04 -14.09
C CYS A 245 -9.56 3.72 -14.99
N ARG A 246 -9.73 4.46 -16.08
CA ARG A 246 -10.79 4.23 -17.07
C ARG A 246 -10.73 2.84 -17.70
N LEU A 247 -9.54 2.38 -18.08
CA LEU A 247 -9.34 1.07 -18.71
C LEU A 247 -9.66 -0.09 -17.77
N GLN A 248 -9.32 0.03 -16.49
CA GLN A 248 -9.63 -1.01 -15.51
C GLN A 248 -11.12 -1.10 -15.22
N ASN A 249 -11.80 0.05 -15.06
CA ASN A 249 -13.25 0.07 -14.91
C ASN A 249 -13.95 -0.47 -16.16
N ALA A 250 -13.46 -0.14 -17.36
CA ALA A 250 -13.98 -0.69 -18.60
C ALA A 250 -13.83 -2.23 -18.63
N ARG A 251 -12.67 -2.77 -18.24
CA ARG A 251 -12.43 -4.21 -18.18
C ARG A 251 -13.40 -4.91 -17.20
N ARG A 252 -13.65 -4.32 -16.03
CA ARG A 252 -14.63 -4.83 -15.07
C ARG A 252 -16.03 -4.91 -15.69
N LEU A 253 -16.50 -3.82 -16.33
CA LEU A 253 -17.82 -3.77 -16.98
C LEU A 253 -17.92 -4.76 -18.16
N MET A 254 -16.81 -5.02 -18.86
CA MET A 254 -16.78 -6.00 -19.94
C MET A 254 -17.04 -7.43 -19.44
N ASN A 255 -16.55 -7.78 -18.26
CA ASN A 255 -16.77 -9.09 -17.63
C ASN A 255 -18.24 -9.31 -17.23
N GLU A 256 -18.97 -8.26 -16.93
CA GLU A 256 -20.41 -8.32 -16.62
C GLU A 256 -21.29 -8.65 -17.83
N LYS A 257 -20.75 -8.48 -19.06
CA LYS A 257 -21.38 -8.79 -20.38
C LYS A 257 -22.74 -8.11 -20.65
N VAL A 258 -23.10 -7.08 -19.91
CA VAL A 258 -24.41 -6.39 -20.01
C VAL A 258 -24.38 -5.27 -21.05
N MET A 259 -23.26 -4.54 -21.17
CA MET A 259 -23.13 -3.33 -21.99
C MET A 259 -22.33 -3.59 -23.27
N THR A 260 -22.60 -2.85 -24.36
CA THR A 260 -21.77 -2.83 -25.57
C THR A 260 -20.42 -2.16 -25.32
N LEU A 261 -19.42 -2.42 -26.16
CA LEU A 261 -18.12 -1.74 -26.06
C LEU A 261 -18.22 -0.22 -26.24
N GLN A 262 -19.19 0.24 -27.01
CA GLN A 262 -19.43 1.67 -27.20
C GLN A 262 -19.99 2.31 -25.92
N GLU A 263 -20.96 1.68 -25.28
CA GLU A 263 -21.51 2.13 -23.98
C GLU A 263 -20.45 2.11 -22.88
N ILE A 264 -19.69 1.01 -22.77
CA ILE A 264 -18.58 0.89 -21.80
C ILE A 264 -17.56 2.02 -22.00
N SER A 265 -17.15 2.26 -23.25
CA SER A 265 -16.23 3.34 -23.59
C SER A 265 -16.76 4.71 -23.13
N ALA A 266 -18.05 4.98 -23.38
CA ALA A 266 -18.69 6.24 -23.00
C ALA A 266 -18.82 6.40 -21.47
N VAL A 267 -19.32 5.38 -20.77
CA VAL A 267 -19.49 5.39 -19.29
C VAL A 267 -18.16 5.51 -18.57
N CYS A 268 -17.08 4.95 -19.14
CA CYS A 268 -15.74 5.09 -18.60
C CYS A 268 -15.03 6.40 -18.98
N GLY A 269 -15.73 7.37 -19.61
CA GLY A 269 -15.22 8.69 -19.90
C GLY A 269 -14.28 8.79 -21.10
N PHE A 270 -14.28 7.80 -22.01
CA PHE A 270 -13.55 7.90 -23.27
C PHE A 270 -14.37 8.65 -24.31
N HIS A 271 -13.76 9.61 -25.00
CA HIS A 271 -14.44 10.42 -26.03
C HIS A 271 -14.70 9.67 -27.34
N SER A 272 -14.02 8.56 -27.59
CA SER A 272 -14.25 7.74 -28.76
C SER A 272 -13.87 6.28 -28.53
N LEU A 273 -14.62 5.36 -29.14
CA LEU A 273 -14.35 3.93 -29.11
C LEU A 273 -12.98 3.60 -29.73
N SER A 274 -12.55 4.33 -30.75
CA SER A 274 -11.25 4.13 -31.40
C SER A 274 -10.10 4.47 -30.45
N TYR A 275 -10.20 5.57 -29.69
CA TYR A 275 -9.20 5.94 -28.69
C TYR A 275 -9.16 4.92 -27.55
N PHE A 276 -10.33 4.54 -27.01
CA PHE A 276 -10.46 3.47 -26.03
C PHE A 276 -9.77 2.18 -26.49
N SER A 277 -10.11 1.68 -27.69
CA SER A 277 -9.56 0.43 -28.21
C SER A 277 -8.05 0.46 -28.38
N ARG A 278 -7.50 1.60 -28.79
CA ARG A 278 -6.05 1.81 -28.90
C ARG A 278 -5.37 1.76 -27.54
N GLN A 279 -5.90 2.49 -26.54
CA GLN A 279 -5.36 2.50 -25.18
C GLN A 279 -5.48 1.13 -24.51
N PHE A 280 -6.60 0.45 -24.69
CA PHE A 280 -6.82 -0.90 -24.18
C PHE A 280 -5.81 -1.91 -24.75
N LYS A 281 -5.62 -1.88 -26.09
CA LYS A 281 -4.63 -2.75 -26.73
C LYS A 281 -3.20 -2.44 -26.29
N ALA A 282 -2.86 -1.17 -26.10
CA ALA A 282 -1.55 -0.77 -25.62
C ALA A 282 -1.27 -1.30 -24.20
N LYS A 283 -2.30 -1.30 -23.33
CA LYS A 283 -2.16 -1.75 -21.94
C LYS A 283 -2.20 -3.28 -21.80
N TYR A 284 -3.11 -3.95 -22.49
CA TYR A 284 -3.38 -5.39 -22.27
C TYR A 284 -2.83 -6.31 -23.38
N GLY A 285 -2.27 -5.74 -24.46
CA GLY A 285 -1.69 -6.50 -25.58
C GLY A 285 -2.70 -7.00 -26.63
N TYR A 286 -4.02 -6.93 -26.36
CA TYR A 286 -5.08 -7.38 -27.26
C TYR A 286 -6.25 -6.39 -27.28
N SER A 287 -7.13 -6.54 -28.32
CA SER A 287 -8.27 -5.62 -28.48
C SER A 287 -9.39 -5.90 -27.47
N PRO A 288 -10.22 -4.88 -27.11
CA PRO A 288 -11.36 -5.06 -26.21
C PRO A 288 -12.35 -6.14 -26.66
N GLY A 289 -12.52 -6.30 -27.99
CA GLY A 289 -13.41 -7.35 -28.54
C GLY A 289 -12.95 -8.77 -28.22
N LYS A 290 -11.64 -8.99 -28.06
CA LYS A 290 -11.08 -10.30 -27.69
C LYS A 290 -11.27 -10.65 -26.22
N GLU A 291 -11.37 -9.66 -25.34
CA GLU A 291 -11.65 -9.86 -23.91
C GLU A 291 -13.08 -10.37 -23.67
N ARG A 292 -14.03 -10.08 -24.56
CA ARG A 292 -15.45 -10.47 -24.43
C ARG A 292 -15.75 -11.86 -24.95
N MET A 293 -14.84 -12.47 -25.67
CA MET A 293 -14.99 -13.83 -26.20
C MET A 293 -14.69 -14.85 -25.10
#